data_8e4bb1ab8a3a0be063754aa5e62e804e
#
_entry.id   8e4bb1ab8a3a0be063754aa5e62e804e
#
_cell.length_a   1.000
_cell.length_b   1.000
_cell.length_c   1.000
_cell.angle_alpha   90.00
_cell.angle_beta   90.00
_cell.angle_gamma   90.00
#
_symmetry.space_group_name_H-M   'P 1'
#
loop_
_entity.id
_entity.type
_entity.pdbx_description
1 polymer ?
#
loop_
_entity_poly.entity_id
_entity_poly.type
_entity_poly.pdbx_seq_one_letter_code
_entity_poly.pdbx_strand_id
1 'polypeptide(L)'
;MLEKLKERVKNWMQKTGAETGLSKEFKDIFEVGGVPAFNQFYYFGIFIWKYLYKGFYSPWHRILAPTIENPRNRRDLERMDVAKAVSSELAGLIWSEQCEVHVSQSDSEEQPLEEFVHDVLTKNGFWTKMQEHIEQVLALGGGAIKAWYEVKRDSAGNEIPESGGIRLGFCMADQFVPTAWDNAQVTDGVFISREAKDGYYYTRLEWHKWDGLTYYISNEAFRTEYKQPNPGMTEAQDILGFRYPLNEIYPFLNENTSMQGLTTSLFAYYRTAAANNIDDNSPLGVSIYANALSTLKALDICYDSFIREFRLGKKRIIVPAQCIRTIIDPQTGEMRRYFDASDEAYEALSTDSPDSLKIQDNSIELRVDEHERAINAFLSILCLQVGFSAGTFTFDRATGLKTATEVISENSKTYKTIKGHQLQVKMAIAKIIDAIVQIASLYDMKWNGYSIKALASRGWETKVVFDDSILQDRQTNINEGILLIGNGLMSKKRFMVEKLGYTEEEAVQELVEIEKESSISADMVDMAEQAGQEANAINPNEEPEAKEEDEEAAEDES
;
A
#
# COMPACT_ATOMS: atom_id res chain seq x y z
N MET A 1 -21.59 23.21 2.12
CA MET A 1 -21.51 21.73 2.24
C MET A 1 -20.57 21.32 3.38
N LEU A 2 -19.36 21.85 3.44
CA LEU A 2 -18.39 21.60 4.52
C LEU A 2 -18.90 21.97 5.92
N GLU A 3 -19.56 23.13 6.10
CA GLU A 3 -20.14 23.53 7.39
C GLU A 3 -21.24 22.56 7.88
N LYS A 4 -22.09 22.07 6.97
CA LYS A 4 -23.10 21.04 7.32
C LYS A 4 -22.46 19.68 7.65
N LEU A 5 -21.31 19.37 7.08
CA LEU A 5 -20.55 18.15 7.43
C LEU A 5 -19.91 18.31 8.81
N LYS A 6 -19.27 19.46 9.07
CA LYS A 6 -18.70 19.81 10.38
C LYS A 6 -19.78 19.77 11.48
N GLU A 7 -20.94 20.33 11.22
CA GLU A 7 -22.06 20.35 12.17
C GLU A 7 -22.65 18.95 12.40
N ARG A 8 -22.74 18.10 11.36
CA ARG A 8 -23.17 16.70 11.49
C ARG A 8 -22.15 15.87 12.27
N VAL A 9 -20.87 16.04 12.01
CA VAL A 9 -19.79 15.37 12.75
C VAL A 9 -19.78 15.84 14.21
N LYS A 10 -19.88 17.14 14.47
CA LYS A 10 -19.97 17.72 15.82
C LYS A 10 -21.19 17.20 16.60
N ASN A 11 -22.36 17.18 15.97
CA ASN A 11 -23.58 16.64 16.57
C ASN A 11 -23.53 15.13 16.80
N TRP A 12 -22.82 14.41 15.92
CA TRP A 12 -22.60 12.99 16.08
C TRP A 12 -21.60 12.69 17.22
N MET A 13 -20.49 13.45 17.31
CA MET A 13 -19.51 13.37 18.41
C MET A 13 -20.17 13.63 19.76
N GLN A 14 -21.04 14.62 19.85
CA GLN A 14 -21.80 14.93 21.07
C GLN A 14 -22.81 13.82 21.43
N LYS A 15 -23.44 13.20 20.44
CA LYS A 15 -24.44 12.12 20.66
C LYS A 15 -23.82 10.77 21.03
N THR A 16 -22.59 10.50 20.61
CA THR A 16 -21.94 9.20 20.84
C THR A 16 -21.10 9.17 22.12
N GLY A 17 -20.95 10.30 22.81
CA GLY A 17 -20.02 10.41 23.94
C GLY A 17 -18.56 10.20 23.54
N ALA A 18 -18.35 10.11 22.23
CA ALA A 18 -17.07 9.89 21.59
C ALA A 18 -16.40 11.24 21.34
N GLU A 19 -16.01 11.93 22.36
CA GLU A 19 -14.68 12.49 22.34
C GLU A 19 -13.79 11.26 22.27
N THR A 20 -13.59 10.76 21.05
CA THR A 20 -12.79 9.57 20.82
C THR A 20 -11.42 9.88 21.38
N GLY A 21 -10.90 8.97 22.16
CA GLY A 21 -9.68 9.18 22.87
C GLY A 21 -8.54 9.67 21.98
N LEU A 22 -8.40 9.20 20.71
CA LEU A 22 -7.35 9.64 19.79
C LEU A 22 -7.33 11.17 19.62
N SER A 23 -8.48 11.82 19.42
CA SER A 23 -8.55 13.27 19.30
C SER A 23 -8.16 13.98 20.60
N LYS A 24 -8.45 13.37 21.75
CA LYS A 24 -8.06 13.87 23.06
C LYS A 24 -6.57 13.71 23.32
N GLU A 25 -6.00 12.55 22.97
CA GLU A 25 -4.56 12.31 23.08
C GLU A 25 -3.77 13.32 22.25
N PHE A 26 -4.15 13.55 20.99
CA PHE A 26 -3.50 14.55 20.15
C PHE A 26 -3.64 15.95 20.75
N LYS A 27 -4.81 16.29 21.31
CA LYS A 27 -4.98 17.57 22.01
C LYS A 27 -4.02 17.68 23.20
N ASP A 28 -3.94 16.66 24.04
CA ASP A 28 -3.03 16.62 25.19
C ASP A 28 -1.56 16.77 24.73
N ILE A 29 -1.15 16.13 23.63
CA ILE A 29 0.20 16.25 23.05
C ILE A 29 0.47 17.66 22.55
N PHE A 30 -0.49 18.29 21.86
CA PHE A 30 -0.36 19.69 21.42
C PHE A 30 -0.27 20.65 22.59
N GLU A 31 -1.03 20.42 23.67
CA GLU A 31 -0.95 21.23 24.90
C GLU A 31 0.43 21.08 25.57
N VAL A 32 0.95 19.87 25.69
CA VAL A 32 2.31 19.60 26.24
C VAL A 32 3.39 20.26 25.40
N GLY A 33 3.26 20.19 24.06
CA GLY A 33 4.24 20.77 23.13
C GLY A 33 4.13 22.27 22.93
N GLY A 34 3.08 22.91 23.45
CA GLY A 34 2.82 24.33 23.21
C GLY A 34 2.52 24.66 21.75
N VAL A 35 2.03 23.70 20.97
CA VAL A 35 1.74 23.86 19.53
C VAL A 35 0.34 24.43 19.33
N PRO A 36 0.19 25.63 18.71
CA PRO A 36 -1.09 26.32 18.66
C PRO A 36 -2.10 25.79 17.64
N ALA A 37 -1.68 24.97 16.69
CA ALA A 37 -2.50 24.52 15.56
C ALA A 37 -2.95 23.07 15.71
N PHE A 38 -4.08 22.86 16.38
CA PHE A 38 -4.73 21.56 16.46
C PHE A 38 -6.00 21.52 15.61
N ASN A 39 -6.03 20.69 14.58
CA ASN A 39 -7.24 20.41 13.82
C ASN A 39 -7.84 19.07 14.22
N GLN A 40 -8.76 19.09 15.17
CA GLN A 40 -9.44 17.92 15.71
C GLN A 40 -10.15 17.08 14.62
N PHE A 41 -10.67 17.74 13.57
CA PHE A 41 -11.35 17.04 12.48
C PHE A 41 -10.41 16.21 11.62
N TYR A 42 -9.18 16.68 11.42
CA TYR A 42 -8.19 15.96 10.65
C TYR A 42 -7.78 14.67 11.37
N TYR A 43 -7.44 14.75 12.66
CA TYR A 43 -7.04 13.56 13.43
C TYR A 43 -8.20 12.57 13.63
N PHE A 44 -9.42 13.07 13.70
CA PHE A 44 -10.60 12.21 13.64
C PHE A 44 -10.74 11.51 12.28
N GLY A 45 -10.35 12.17 11.19
CA GLY A 45 -10.26 11.55 9.86
C GLY A 45 -9.30 10.38 9.85
N ILE A 46 -8.07 10.52 10.40
CA ILE A 46 -7.09 9.44 10.52
C ILE A 46 -7.68 8.23 11.27
N PHE A 47 -8.41 8.48 12.37
CA PHE A 47 -9.10 7.44 13.12
C PHE A 47 -10.09 6.65 12.25
N ILE A 48 -10.98 7.32 11.52
CA ILE A 48 -11.94 6.67 10.62
C ILE A 48 -11.20 5.86 9.56
N TRP A 49 -10.18 6.45 8.91
CA TRP A 49 -9.41 5.78 7.86
C TRP A 49 -8.72 4.53 8.38
N LYS A 50 -8.14 4.59 9.57
CA LYS A 50 -7.49 3.44 10.22
C LYS A 50 -8.46 2.29 10.47
N TYR A 51 -9.68 2.58 10.97
CA TYR A 51 -10.69 1.54 11.21
C TYR A 51 -11.24 0.94 9.92
N LEU A 52 -11.40 1.73 8.87
CA LEU A 52 -11.78 1.23 7.55
C LEU A 52 -10.68 0.37 6.93
N TYR A 53 -9.41 0.75 7.10
CA TYR A 53 -8.27 -0.05 6.70
C TYR A 53 -8.18 -1.39 7.46
N LYS A 54 -8.52 -1.39 8.76
CA LYS A 54 -8.65 -2.61 9.57
C LYS A 54 -9.90 -3.46 9.25
N GLY A 55 -10.76 -2.99 8.37
CA GLY A 55 -11.96 -3.70 7.90
C GLY A 55 -13.18 -3.53 8.79
N PHE A 56 -13.13 -2.83 9.93
CA PHE A 56 -14.30 -2.67 10.79
C PHE A 56 -14.39 -1.29 11.45
N TYR A 57 -15.43 -0.55 11.08
CA TYR A 57 -15.78 0.72 11.72
C TYR A 57 -17.19 0.60 12.31
N SER A 58 -17.30 0.38 13.63
CA SER A 58 -18.54 0.08 14.36
C SER A 58 -19.72 1.00 14.03
N PRO A 59 -19.55 2.35 13.88
CA PRO A 59 -20.66 3.22 13.54
C PRO A 59 -21.29 2.96 12.17
N TRP A 60 -20.62 2.31 11.27
CA TRP A 60 -21.15 1.94 9.95
C TRP A 60 -21.57 0.48 9.87
N HIS A 61 -20.75 -0.40 10.43
CA HIS A 61 -20.90 -1.83 10.21
C HIS A 61 -21.80 -2.50 11.24
N ARG A 62 -22.06 -1.86 12.41
CA ARG A 62 -22.97 -2.40 13.42
C ARG A 62 -24.31 -1.71 13.34
N ILE A 63 -25.25 -2.33 12.63
CA ILE A 63 -26.59 -1.78 12.39
C ILE A 63 -27.63 -2.36 13.36
N LEU A 64 -28.71 -1.60 13.56
CA LEU A 64 -29.86 -2.05 14.33
C LEU A 64 -30.62 -3.12 13.54
N ALA A 65 -30.82 -4.28 14.15
CA ALA A 65 -31.58 -5.41 13.59
C ALA A 65 -32.53 -5.94 14.68
N PRO A 66 -33.65 -5.22 14.96
CA PRO A 66 -34.55 -5.56 16.04
C PRO A 66 -35.18 -6.94 15.82
N THR A 67 -35.26 -7.71 16.90
CA THR A 67 -35.99 -8.96 16.99
C THR A 67 -37.17 -8.80 17.94
N ILE A 68 -38.13 -9.76 17.92
CA ILE A 68 -39.29 -9.75 18.82
C ILE A 68 -38.82 -9.76 20.29
N GLU A 69 -37.78 -10.53 20.59
CA GLU A 69 -37.26 -10.69 21.95
C GLU A 69 -36.34 -9.51 22.36
N ASN A 70 -35.63 -8.92 21.40
CA ASN A 70 -34.70 -7.83 21.67
C ASN A 70 -34.84 -6.70 20.64
N PRO A 71 -35.63 -5.63 20.95
CA PRO A 71 -35.81 -4.48 20.07
C PRO A 71 -34.51 -3.68 19.81
N ARG A 72 -33.47 -3.85 20.64
CA ARG A 72 -32.17 -3.17 20.50
C ARG A 72 -31.10 -4.11 19.94
N ASN A 73 -31.50 -5.27 19.42
CA ASN A 73 -30.55 -6.18 18.81
C ASN A 73 -29.80 -5.50 17.67
N ARG A 74 -28.50 -5.78 17.57
CA ARG A 74 -27.64 -5.27 16.51
C ARG A 74 -26.98 -6.44 15.81
N ARG A 75 -26.71 -6.28 14.54
CA ARG A 75 -25.89 -7.19 13.77
C ARG A 75 -24.78 -6.43 13.06
N ASP A 76 -23.74 -7.14 12.74
CA ASP A 76 -22.68 -6.60 11.90
C ASP A 76 -23.05 -6.80 10.42
N LEU A 77 -22.69 -5.83 9.57
CA LEU A 77 -22.78 -5.93 8.12
C LEU A 77 -21.68 -6.87 7.60
N GLU A 78 -21.98 -7.61 6.57
CA GLU A 78 -20.97 -8.25 5.75
C GLU A 78 -20.21 -7.16 4.94
N ARG A 79 -18.88 -7.31 4.77
CA ARG A 79 -18.03 -6.26 4.23
C ARG A 79 -17.16 -6.76 3.10
N MET A 80 -16.81 -5.88 2.20
CA MET A 80 -15.88 -6.15 1.11
C MET A 80 -14.42 -5.81 1.46
N ASP A 81 -14.20 -5.04 2.55
CA ASP A 81 -12.87 -4.58 2.99
C ASP A 81 -12.05 -3.88 1.88
N VAL A 82 -12.74 -3.14 1.01
CA VAL A 82 -12.17 -2.54 -0.20
C VAL A 82 -11.12 -1.49 0.11
N ALA A 83 -11.22 -0.81 1.27
CA ALA A 83 -10.23 0.19 1.69
C ALA A 83 -8.81 -0.40 1.79
N LYS A 84 -8.67 -1.62 2.38
CA LYS A 84 -7.39 -2.32 2.42
C LYS A 84 -6.95 -2.77 1.02
N ALA A 85 -7.86 -3.36 0.25
CA ALA A 85 -7.55 -3.85 -1.09
C ALA A 85 -6.99 -2.75 -2.01
N VAL A 86 -7.65 -1.58 -2.01
CA VAL A 86 -7.21 -0.42 -2.81
C VAL A 86 -5.85 0.10 -2.36
N SER A 87 -5.60 0.17 -1.04
CA SER A 87 -4.31 0.64 -0.50
C SER A 87 -3.18 -0.33 -0.83
N SER A 88 -3.41 -1.63 -0.70
CA SER A 88 -2.44 -2.68 -0.99
C SER A 88 -2.08 -2.74 -2.47
N GLU A 89 -3.10 -2.68 -3.34
CA GLU A 89 -2.89 -2.69 -4.80
C GLU A 89 -2.05 -1.49 -5.24
N LEU A 90 -2.41 -0.27 -4.79
CA LEU A 90 -1.66 0.93 -5.15
C LEU A 90 -0.23 0.90 -4.58
N ALA A 91 -0.02 0.37 -3.37
CA ALA A 91 1.31 0.23 -2.79
C ALA A 91 2.20 -0.69 -3.62
N GLY A 92 1.67 -1.84 -4.07
CA GLY A 92 2.39 -2.76 -4.94
C GLY A 92 2.77 -2.15 -6.30
N LEU A 93 1.89 -1.29 -6.85
CA LEU A 93 2.19 -0.55 -8.08
C LEU A 93 3.20 0.60 -7.90
N ILE A 94 3.35 1.15 -6.69
CA ILE A 94 4.31 2.22 -6.39
C ILE A 94 5.68 1.64 -6.08
N TRP A 95 5.74 0.55 -5.32
CA TRP A 95 6.97 -0.06 -4.82
C TRP A 95 6.94 -1.57 -4.96
N SER A 96 7.84 -2.11 -5.79
CA SER A 96 8.03 -3.53 -6.02
C SER A 96 9.44 -3.96 -5.58
N GLU A 97 9.72 -5.24 -5.66
CA GLU A 97 11.05 -5.82 -5.40
C GLU A 97 12.13 -5.36 -6.41
N GLN A 98 11.73 -4.84 -7.58
CA GLN A 98 12.63 -4.33 -8.61
C GLN A 98 12.97 -2.84 -8.44
N CYS A 99 12.47 -2.18 -7.39
CA CYS A 99 12.85 -0.81 -7.09
C CYS A 99 14.27 -0.76 -6.51
N GLU A 100 15.05 0.21 -6.99
CA GLU A 100 16.45 0.37 -6.58
C GLU A 100 16.72 1.78 -6.05
N VAL A 101 17.73 1.86 -5.18
CA VAL A 101 18.18 3.13 -4.59
C VAL A 101 19.68 3.24 -4.80
N HIS A 102 20.09 4.24 -5.56
CA HIS A 102 21.50 4.53 -5.85
C HIS A 102 21.95 5.80 -5.16
N VAL A 103 23.19 5.78 -4.68
CA VAL A 103 23.85 6.93 -4.04
C VAL A 103 25.17 7.17 -4.73
N SER A 104 25.19 8.07 -5.71
CA SER A 104 26.36 8.34 -6.54
C SER A 104 27.17 9.53 -6.05
N GLN A 105 28.49 9.46 -6.23
CA GLN A 105 29.45 10.54 -6.01
C GLN A 105 30.21 10.82 -7.33
N SER A 106 30.39 12.11 -7.64
CA SER A 106 30.83 12.56 -8.98
C SER A 106 32.23 12.10 -9.42
N ASP A 107 33.09 11.63 -8.51
CA ASP A 107 34.56 11.50 -8.77
C ASP A 107 35.14 10.11 -8.48
N SER A 108 34.34 9.04 -8.32
CA SER A 108 34.89 7.71 -8.03
C SER A 108 34.20 6.58 -8.84
N GLU A 109 35.03 5.71 -9.43
CA GLU A 109 34.57 4.44 -10.00
C GLU A 109 34.08 3.49 -8.90
N GLU A 110 34.68 3.53 -7.71
CA GLU A 110 34.22 2.82 -6.51
C GLU A 110 33.15 3.66 -5.80
N GLN A 111 32.07 3.03 -5.38
CA GLN A 111 30.92 3.66 -4.72
C GLN A 111 30.77 3.22 -3.23
N PRO A 112 31.79 3.41 -2.37
CA PRO A 112 31.77 2.91 -0.99
C PRO A 112 30.67 3.55 -0.13
N LEU A 113 30.18 4.73 -0.48
CA LEU A 113 29.06 5.36 0.19
C LEU A 113 27.74 4.66 -0.14
N GLU A 114 27.55 4.25 -1.39
CA GLU A 114 26.39 3.47 -1.83
C GLU A 114 26.33 2.11 -1.15
N GLU A 115 27.44 1.38 -1.12
CA GLU A 115 27.55 0.10 -0.42
C GLU A 115 27.19 0.23 1.07
N PHE A 116 27.72 1.27 1.74
CA PHE A 116 27.40 1.56 3.13
C PHE A 116 25.89 1.81 3.33
N VAL A 117 25.30 2.68 2.51
CA VAL A 117 23.87 3.00 2.61
C VAL A 117 23.03 1.74 2.35
N HIS A 118 23.39 0.96 1.32
CA HIS A 118 22.69 -0.29 1.00
C HIS A 118 22.76 -1.30 2.15
N ASP A 119 23.91 -1.45 2.82
CA ASP A 119 24.06 -2.30 4.00
C ASP A 119 23.15 -1.84 5.15
N VAL A 120 23.09 -0.53 5.42
CA VAL A 120 22.20 0.05 6.43
C VAL A 120 20.73 -0.23 6.10
N LEU A 121 20.31 -0.01 4.84
CA LEU A 121 18.95 -0.25 4.39
C LEU A 121 18.59 -1.75 4.54
N THR A 122 19.49 -2.64 4.11
CA THR A 122 19.29 -4.10 4.16
C THR A 122 19.20 -4.62 5.59
N LYS A 123 20.10 -4.18 6.49
CA LYS A 123 20.07 -4.57 7.91
C LYS A 123 18.82 -4.12 8.65
N ASN A 124 18.14 -3.09 8.16
CA ASN A 124 16.87 -2.59 8.70
C ASN A 124 15.63 -3.20 8.01
N GLY A 125 15.79 -4.11 7.04
CA GLY A 125 14.69 -4.71 6.30
C GLY A 125 13.90 -3.67 5.48
N PHE A 126 14.59 -2.63 4.98
CA PHE A 126 13.99 -1.49 4.31
C PHE A 126 13.13 -1.92 3.13
N TRP A 127 13.62 -2.81 2.29
CA TRP A 127 12.99 -3.21 1.04
C TRP A 127 11.58 -3.78 1.25
N THR A 128 11.44 -4.70 2.21
CA THR A 128 10.14 -5.29 2.57
C THR A 128 9.25 -4.31 3.32
N LYS A 129 9.83 -3.60 4.29
CA LYS A 129 9.06 -2.67 5.13
C LYS A 129 8.59 -1.43 4.39
N MET A 130 9.26 -1.03 3.32
CA MET A 130 8.88 0.15 2.55
C MET A 130 7.54 -0.04 1.85
N GLN A 131 7.29 -1.20 1.26
CA GLN A 131 6.00 -1.51 0.64
C GLN A 131 4.85 -1.50 1.67
N GLU A 132 5.06 -2.17 2.83
CA GLU A 132 4.07 -2.16 3.92
C GLU A 132 3.80 -0.74 4.43
N HIS A 133 4.85 0.07 4.56
CA HIS A 133 4.71 1.44 5.04
C HIS A 133 4.00 2.34 4.03
N ILE A 134 4.29 2.17 2.73
CA ILE A 134 3.56 2.88 1.65
C ILE A 134 2.07 2.52 1.70
N GLU A 135 1.70 1.25 1.87
CA GLU A 135 0.30 0.83 2.02
C GLU A 135 -0.38 1.58 3.18
N GLN A 136 0.31 1.66 4.33
CA GLN A 136 -0.20 2.37 5.51
C GLN A 136 -0.29 3.88 5.29
N VAL A 137 0.68 4.48 4.60
CA VAL A 137 0.68 5.90 4.24
C VAL A 137 -0.47 6.22 3.28
N LEU A 138 -0.73 5.37 2.30
CA LEU A 138 -1.87 5.53 1.40
C LEU A 138 -3.19 5.44 2.15
N ALA A 139 -3.30 4.51 3.08
CA ALA A 139 -4.50 4.32 3.90
C ALA A 139 -4.74 5.50 4.87
N LEU A 140 -3.71 6.02 5.52
CA LEU A 140 -3.82 6.99 6.60
C LEU A 140 -3.47 8.44 6.20
N GLY A 141 -3.04 8.65 4.96
CA GLY A 141 -2.73 9.97 4.42
C GLY A 141 -1.28 10.40 4.52
N GLY A 142 -0.48 9.81 5.41
CA GLY A 142 0.92 10.13 5.58
C GLY A 142 1.63 9.20 6.55
N GLY A 143 2.95 9.36 6.66
CA GLY A 143 3.79 8.64 7.59
C GLY A 143 5.20 9.21 7.63
N ALA A 144 6.00 8.75 8.56
CA ALA A 144 7.36 9.21 8.73
C ALA A 144 8.33 8.02 8.86
N ILE A 145 9.51 8.18 8.30
CA ILE A 145 10.63 7.27 8.51
C ILE A 145 11.67 8.04 9.33
N LYS A 146 12.12 7.50 10.46
CA LYS A 146 13.17 8.12 11.28
C LYS A 146 14.42 7.26 11.32
N ALA A 147 15.57 7.91 11.48
CA ALA A 147 16.85 7.25 11.66
C ALA A 147 17.46 7.66 13.00
N TRP A 148 18.10 6.70 13.66
CA TRP A 148 18.87 6.95 14.89
C TRP A 148 20.07 6.02 14.98
N TYR A 149 21.04 6.39 15.81
CA TYR A 149 22.17 5.54 16.12
C TYR A 149 21.86 4.71 17.38
N GLU A 150 22.01 3.40 17.32
CA GLU A 150 21.79 2.48 18.42
C GLU A 150 23.07 1.72 18.75
N VAL A 151 23.40 1.64 20.03
CA VAL A 151 24.52 0.83 20.55
C VAL A 151 23.94 -0.34 21.32
N LYS A 152 24.41 -1.54 21.04
CA LYS A 152 24.03 -2.72 21.84
C LYS A 152 24.68 -2.65 23.22
N ARG A 153 23.95 -3.10 24.22
CA ARG A 153 24.43 -3.17 25.60
C ARG A 153 24.47 -4.62 26.09
N ASP A 154 25.41 -4.93 26.97
CA ASP A 154 25.48 -6.23 27.64
C ASP A 154 24.41 -6.34 28.74
N SER A 155 24.32 -7.51 29.39
CA SER A 155 23.38 -7.75 30.49
C SER A 155 23.63 -6.88 31.72
N ALA A 156 24.80 -6.28 31.85
CA ALA A 156 25.17 -5.35 32.92
C ALA A 156 24.90 -3.88 32.53
N GLY A 157 24.45 -3.62 31.29
CA GLY A 157 24.14 -2.30 30.78
C GLY A 157 25.33 -1.55 30.16
N ASN A 158 26.50 -2.18 30.04
CA ASN A 158 27.66 -1.56 29.40
C ASN A 158 27.53 -1.60 27.87
N GLU A 159 28.00 -0.56 27.22
CA GLU A 159 28.04 -0.52 25.76
C GLU A 159 29.04 -1.55 25.21
N ILE A 160 28.58 -2.36 24.25
CA ILE A 160 29.43 -3.31 23.55
C ILE A 160 30.19 -2.53 22.47
N PRO A 161 31.53 -2.43 22.54
CA PRO A 161 32.31 -1.73 21.53
C PRO A 161 31.98 -2.23 20.12
N GLU A 162 31.97 -1.32 19.15
CA GLU A 162 31.74 -1.60 17.73
C GLU A 162 30.39 -2.27 17.39
N SER A 163 29.45 -2.36 18.35
CA SER A 163 28.11 -2.90 18.12
C SER A 163 27.13 -1.85 17.62
N GLY A 164 27.54 -0.60 17.52
CA GLY A 164 26.71 0.52 17.08
C GLY A 164 26.29 0.40 15.62
N GLY A 165 25.09 0.84 15.33
CA GLY A 165 24.56 0.84 13.98
C GLY A 165 23.38 1.78 13.81
N ILE A 166 23.12 2.17 12.57
CA ILE A 166 22.00 3.04 12.24
C ILE A 166 20.73 2.18 12.14
N ARG A 167 19.69 2.61 12.84
CA ARG A 167 18.36 1.99 12.82
C ARG A 167 17.36 2.88 12.13
N LEU A 168 16.39 2.24 11.46
CA LEU A 168 15.26 2.89 10.82
C LEU A 168 13.96 2.50 11.52
N GLY A 169 13.09 3.49 11.75
CA GLY A 169 11.75 3.27 12.30
C GLY A 169 10.71 3.82 11.35
N PHE A 170 9.68 3.03 11.06
CA PHE A 170 8.58 3.38 10.19
C PHE A 170 7.36 3.71 11.05
N CYS A 171 6.85 4.92 10.93
CA CYS A 171 5.78 5.45 11.76
C CYS A 171 4.57 5.86 10.91
N MET A 172 3.40 5.37 11.31
CA MET A 172 2.13 5.71 10.67
C MET A 172 1.67 7.14 11.05
N ALA A 173 0.66 7.65 10.35
CA ALA A 173 0.11 8.99 10.59
C ALA A 173 -0.40 9.22 12.02
N ASP A 174 -0.87 8.21 12.72
CA ASP A 174 -1.31 8.27 14.11
C ASP A 174 -0.17 8.12 15.14
N GLN A 175 1.06 7.93 14.68
CA GLN A 175 2.27 7.83 15.50
C GLN A 175 3.20 9.02 15.32
N PHE A 176 2.84 9.98 14.47
CA PHE A 176 3.66 11.14 14.17
C PHE A 176 2.81 12.41 14.10
N VAL A 177 3.26 13.48 14.76
CA VAL A 177 2.62 14.80 14.73
C VAL A 177 3.64 15.85 14.33
N PRO A 178 3.46 16.58 13.21
CA PRO A 178 4.34 17.68 12.84
C PRO A 178 4.12 18.85 13.80
N THR A 179 5.20 19.48 14.20
CA THR A 179 5.16 20.65 15.11
C THR A 179 5.66 21.92 14.44
N ALA A 180 6.50 21.79 13.41
CA ALA A 180 6.85 22.88 12.52
C ALA A 180 7.08 22.37 11.10
N TRP A 181 6.85 23.26 10.13
CA TRP A 181 7.05 22.96 8.70
C TRP A 181 7.31 24.25 7.92
N ASP A 182 8.01 24.10 6.81
CA ASP A 182 8.16 25.14 5.80
C ASP A 182 7.53 24.66 4.49
N ASN A 183 6.53 25.39 4.02
CA ASN A 183 5.67 24.97 2.91
C ASN A 183 5.09 23.56 3.16
N ALA A 184 5.50 22.57 2.36
CA ALA A 184 5.07 21.18 2.50
C ALA A 184 6.09 20.29 3.23
N GLN A 185 7.25 20.83 3.63
CA GLN A 185 8.30 20.06 4.28
C GLN A 185 8.21 20.18 5.79
N VAL A 186 8.00 19.06 6.45
CA VAL A 186 8.00 18.99 7.91
C VAL A 186 9.44 19.01 8.40
N THR A 187 9.75 19.98 9.29
CA THR A 187 11.07 20.17 9.89
C THR A 187 11.14 19.62 11.30
N ASP A 188 10.08 19.81 12.08
CA ASP A 188 9.97 19.40 13.46
C ASP A 188 8.75 18.51 13.66
N GLY A 189 8.83 17.60 14.62
CA GLY A 189 7.71 16.72 14.91
C GLY A 189 7.90 15.91 16.18
N VAL A 190 6.83 15.24 16.61
CA VAL A 190 6.85 14.32 17.74
C VAL A 190 6.44 12.94 17.28
N PHE A 191 7.22 11.94 17.68
CA PHE A 191 6.93 10.53 17.51
C PHE A 191 6.28 9.98 18.77
N ILE A 192 5.21 9.23 18.58
CA ILE A 192 4.41 8.64 19.65
C ILE A 192 4.64 7.14 19.62
N SER A 193 5.19 6.59 20.68
CA SER A 193 5.30 5.15 20.86
C SER A 193 4.60 4.73 22.14
N ARG A 194 3.87 3.59 22.08
CA ARG A 194 3.11 3.09 23.22
C ARG A 194 3.46 1.63 23.49
N GLU A 195 3.68 1.33 24.75
CA GLU A 195 3.96 0.00 25.26
C GLU A 195 2.99 -0.35 26.39
N ALA A 196 2.45 -1.57 26.37
CA ALA A 196 1.63 -2.09 27.46
C ALA A 196 2.49 -2.95 28.40
N LYS A 197 2.57 -2.59 29.68
CA LYS A 197 3.34 -3.30 30.68
C LYS A 197 2.68 -3.18 32.05
N ASP A 198 2.63 -4.27 32.81
CA ASP A 198 2.16 -4.32 34.21
C ASP A 198 0.78 -3.68 34.46
N GLY A 199 -0.15 -3.81 33.51
CA GLY A 199 -1.48 -3.24 33.61
C GLY A 199 -1.59 -1.76 33.29
N TYR A 200 -0.53 -1.17 32.73
CA TYR A 200 -0.47 0.21 32.29
C TYR A 200 -0.07 0.33 30.83
N TYR A 201 -0.50 1.42 30.19
CA TYR A 201 0.10 1.92 28.96
C TYR A 201 1.14 2.99 29.29
N TYR A 202 2.32 2.80 28.74
CA TYR A 202 3.40 3.79 28.77
C TYR A 202 3.51 4.40 27.37
N THR A 203 3.26 5.70 27.29
CA THR A 203 3.37 6.47 26.05
C THR A 203 4.64 7.30 26.09
N ARG A 204 5.54 7.09 25.16
CA ARG A 204 6.73 7.93 24.97
C ARG A 204 6.49 8.93 23.87
N LEU A 205 6.76 10.20 24.15
CA LEU A 205 6.83 11.29 23.21
C LEU A 205 8.30 11.61 22.93
N GLU A 206 8.71 11.44 21.68
CA GLU A 206 10.06 11.74 21.19
C GLU A 206 9.97 12.97 20.29
N TRP A 207 10.37 14.12 20.83
CA TRP A 207 10.33 15.41 20.16
C TRP A 207 11.58 15.61 19.34
N HIS A 208 11.44 16.03 18.11
CA HIS A 208 12.51 16.42 17.20
C HIS A 208 12.32 17.90 16.84
N LYS A 209 13.24 18.75 17.26
CA LYS A 209 13.10 20.22 17.11
C LYS A 209 14.42 20.85 16.68
N TRP A 210 14.31 21.84 15.80
CA TRP A 210 15.40 22.73 15.47
C TRP A 210 15.36 24.00 16.35
N ASP A 211 16.51 24.42 16.86
CA ASP A 211 16.73 25.75 17.43
C ASP A 211 17.99 26.34 16.77
N GLY A 212 17.77 27.21 15.81
CA GLY A 212 18.81 27.73 14.94
C GLY A 212 19.54 26.63 14.18
N LEU A 213 20.82 26.40 14.51
CA LEU A 213 21.67 25.38 13.89
C LEU A 213 21.81 24.10 14.74
N THR A 214 21.13 24.04 15.86
CA THR A 214 21.17 22.90 16.78
C THR A 214 19.91 22.08 16.68
N TYR A 215 20.07 20.80 16.51
CA TYR A 215 18.96 19.83 16.50
C TYR A 215 18.82 19.18 17.85
N TYR A 216 17.61 19.21 18.39
CA TYR A 216 17.28 18.66 19.70
C TYR A 216 16.36 17.47 19.57
N ILE A 217 16.68 16.40 20.33
CA ILE A 217 15.78 15.29 20.57
C ILE A 217 15.50 15.25 22.06
N SER A 218 14.22 15.36 22.44
CA SER A 218 13.81 15.22 23.85
C SER A 218 12.75 14.14 23.97
N ASN A 219 12.86 13.37 25.06
CA ASN A 219 12.00 12.24 25.36
C ASN A 219 11.22 12.48 26.65
N GLU A 220 9.92 12.23 26.59
CA GLU A 220 9.04 12.29 27.75
C GLU A 220 8.22 11.00 27.82
N ALA A 221 7.98 10.49 29.02
CA ALA A 221 7.14 9.33 29.22
C ALA A 221 5.88 9.69 30.00
N PHE A 222 4.78 9.07 29.64
CA PHE A 222 3.48 9.21 30.28
C PHE A 222 2.91 7.83 30.59
N ARG A 223 2.12 7.71 31.65
CA ARG A 223 1.50 6.47 32.07
C ARG A 223 0.00 6.64 32.25
N THR A 224 -0.77 5.71 31.68
CA THR A 224 -2.22 5.60 31.90
C THR A 224 -2.61 4.17 32.24
N GLU A 225 -3.68 3.97 33.02
CA GLU A 225 -4.16 2.63 33.35
C GLU A 225 -4.66 1.90 32.11
N TYR A 226 -4.27 0.62 31.99
CA TYR A 226 -4.81 -0.28 30.98
C TYR A 226 -6.24 -0.69 31.37
N LYS A 227 -7.25 -0.24 30.63
CA LYS A 227 -8.61 -0.76 30.72
C LYS A 227 -8.87 -1.63 29.52
N GLN A 228 -9.22 -2.89 29.73
CA GLN A 228 -9.64 -3.73 28.61
C GLN A 228 -10.82 -3.08 27.89
N PRO A 229 -10.80 -3.02 26.55
CA PRO A 229 -11.94 -2.48 25.82
C PRO A 229 -13.15 -3.37 26.07
N ASN A 230 -14.28 -2.79 26.40
CA ASN A 230 -15.54 -3.52 26.48
C ASN A 230 -15.82 -4.18 25.12
N PRO A 231 -16.37 -5.41 25.06
CA PRO A 231 -16.76 -6.03 23.81
C PRO A 231 -17.65 -5.09 22.99
N GLY A 232 -17.16 -4.62 21.86
CA GLY A 232 -17.86 -3.67 21.00
C GLY A 232 -17.47 -2.18 21.16
N MET A 233 -16.56 -1.85 22.06
CA MET A 233 -15.87 -0.56 22.07
C MET A 233 -14.51 -0.72 21.40
N THR A 234 -14.24 0.08 20.41
CA THR A 234 -12.94 0.27 19.83
C THR A 234 -11.99 0.82 20.88
N GLU A 235 -10.82 0.21 20.98
CA GLU A 235 -9.68 0.51 21.86
C GLU A 235 -9.94 1.68 22.83
N ALA A 236 -10.28 1.32 24.09
CA ALA A 236 -10.48 2.32 25.12
C ALA A 236 -9.10 2.77 25.61
N GLN A 237 -8.65 3.90 25.20
CA GLN A 237 -7.71 4.76 25.92
C GLN A 237 -6.72 5.48 25.02
N ASP A 238 -7.23 6.58 24.61
CA ASP A 238 -6.49 7.58 23.88
C ASP A 238 -6.25 8.80 24.81
N ILE A 239 -5.91 8.55 26.05
CA ILE A 239 -5.53 9.59 27.01
C ILE A 239 -4.04 9.43 27.27
N LEU A 240 -3.28 10.50 27.14
CA LEU A 240 -1.84 10.51 27.39
C LEU A 240 -1.52 10.08 28.83
N GLY A 241 -2.35 10.44 29.80
CA GLY A 241 -2.19 10.11 31.21
C GLY A 241 -1.26 11.07 31.94
N PHE A 242 -0.59 10.56 33.00
CA PHE A 242 0.28 11.36 33.85
C PHE A 242 1.74 11.21 33.44
N ARG A 243 2.52 12.28 33.54
CA ARG A 243 3.97 12.24 33.30
C ARG A 243 4.61 11.21 34.23
N TYR A 244 5.49 10.39 33.65
CA TYR A 244 6.15 9.30 34.34
C TYR A 244 7.69 9.40 34.13
N PRO A 245 8.53 9.04 35.14
CA PRO A 245 9.99 9.11 34.98
C PRO A 245 10.46 8.22 33.83
N LEU A 246 11.16 8.81 32.86
CA LEU A 246 11.61 8.12 31.64
C LEU A 246 12.56 6.96 31.96
N ASN A 247 13.47 7.16 32.92
CA ASN A 247 14.50 6.20 33.32
C ASN A 247 13.95 4.91 33.95
N GLU A 248 12.72 4.92 34.50
CA GLU A 248 12.10 3.71 35.05
C GLU A 248 11.61 2.74 33.97
N ILE A 249 11.29 3.24 32.77
CA ILE A 249 10.84 2.43 31.64
C ILE A 249 11.95 2.25 30.60
N TYR A 250 12.72 3.33 30.35
CA TYR A 250 13.79 3.37 29.36
C TYR A 250 15.11 3.78 30.03
N PRO A 251 15.74 2.91 30.82
CA PRO A 251 16.87 3.27 31.70
C PRO A 251 18.11 3.77 30.95
N PHE A 252 18.21 3.50 29.64
CA PHE A 252 19.35 3.88 28.82
C PHE A 252 19.03 4.97 27.80
N LEU A 253 17.84 5.56 27.87
CA LEU A 253 17.42 6.61 26.95
C LEU A 253 17.66 7.99 27.58
N ASN A 254 18.39 8.85 26.88
CA ASN A 254 18.60 10.21 27.31
C ASN A 254 17.29 11.03 27.21
N GLU A 255 16.98 11.81 28.23
CA GLU A 255 15.85 12.72 28.20
C GLU A 255 16.04 13.82 27.15
N ASN A 256 17.27 14.35 27.04
CA ASN A 256 17.61 15.40 26.08
C ASN A 256 18.94 15.08 25.40
N THR A 257 18.95 15.23 24.09
CA THR A 257 20.14 15.12 23.25
C THR A 257 20.18 16.30 22.32
N SER A 258 21.33 16.95 22.18
CA SER A 258 21.58 18.04 21.23
C SER A 258 22.65 17.65 20.23
N MET A 259 22.45 17.99 18.98
CA MET A 259 23.35 17.68 17.87
C MET A 259 23.63 18.94 17.06
N GLN A 260 24.89 19.15 16.70
CA GLN A 260 25.31 20.23 15.82
C GLN A 260 25.92 19.69 14.54
N GLY A 261 25.89 20.47 13.49
CA GLY A 261 26.44 20.07 12.18
C GLY A 261 25.51 19.23 11.32
N LEU A 262 24.26 19.03 11.74
CA LEU A 262 23.21 18.46 10.89
C LEU A 262 22.65 19.54 9.96
N THR A 263 22.28 19.15 8.75
CA THR A 263 21.64 20.04 7.75
C THR A 263 20.18 19.64 7.49
N THR A 264 19.78 18.42 7.86
CA THR A 264 18.41 17.93 7.72
C THR A 264 17.95 17.25 9.01
N SER A 265 16.64 17.18 9.21
CA SER A 265 16.05 16.44 10.34
C SER A 265 16.32 14.95 10.21
N LEU A 266 16.51 14.26 11.32
CA LEU A 266 16.78 12.82 11.36
C LEU A 266 15.53 11.96 11.07
N PHE A 267 14.58 12.54 10.34
CA PHE A 267 13.39 11.86 9.85
C PHE A 267 12.93 12.43 8.51
N ALA A 268 12.23 11.64 7.76
CA ALA A 268 11.55 12.02 6.54
C ALA A 268 10.04 11.78 6.71
N TYR A 269 9.24 12.85 6.68
CA TYR A 269 7.79 12.75 6.56
C TYR A 269 7.41 12.78 5.09
N TYR A 270 6.50 11.91 4.68
CA TYR A 270 5.89 11.95 3.36
C TYR A 270 4.39 11.64 3.42
N ARG A 271 3.68 12.08 2.40
CA ARG A 271 2.23 12.04 2.34
C ARG A 271 1.75 11.48 1.01
N THR A 272 0.46 11.22 0.94
CA THR A 272 -0.20 10.95 -0.34
C THR A 272 -0.06 12.15 -1.29
N ALA A 273 -0.07 11.90 -2.59
CA ALA A 273 0.01 12.97 -3.60
C ALA A 273 -1.25 13.85 -3.67
N ALA A 274 -2.35 13.40 -3.06
CA ALA A 274 -3.59 14.16 -3.02
C ALA A 274 -3.45 15.43 -2.16
N ALA A 275 -4.06 16.51 -2.61
CA ALA A 275 -4.14 17.74 -1.84
C ALA A 275 -4.99 17.53 -0.58
N ASN A 276 -4.55 18.13 0.54
CA ASN A 276 -5.33 18.13 1.77
C ASN A 276 -6.49 19.11 1.65
N ASN A 277 -7.70 18.58 1.50
CA ASN A 277 -8.93 19.36 1.43
C ASN A 277 -9.70 19.43 2.77
N ILE A 278 -9.08 18.96 3.86
CA ILE A 278 -9.63 19.01 5.21
C ILE A 278 -9.03 20.19 5.98
N ASP A 279 -7.72 20.41 5.80
CA ASP A 279 -6.96 21.49 6.43
C ASP A 279 -5.91 22.02 5.45
N ASP A 280 -6.23 23.13 4.81
CA ASP A 280 -5.42 23.74 3.76
C ASP A 280 -4.06 24.27 4.26
N ASN A 281 -3.95 24.54 5.58
CA ASN A 281 -2.72 25.07 6.19
C ASN A 281 -1.80 23.97 6.75
N SER A 282 -2.25 22.73 6.73
CA SER A 282 -1.49 21.59 7.26
C SER A 282 -0.59 20.94 6.20
N PRO A 283 0.66 20.59 6.53
CA PRO A 283 1.53 19.83 5.63
C PRO A 283 1.10 18.37 5.50
N LEU A 284 0.14 17.92 6.31
CA LEU A 284 -0.31 16.55 6.38
C LEU A 284 -1.13 16.16 5.14
N GLY A 285 -1.01 14.93 4.70
CA GLY A 285 -1.78 14.37 3.59
C GLY A 285 -3.12 13.78 4.04
N VAL A 286 -3.96 13.40 3.11
CA VAL A 286 -5.24 12.74 3.34
C VAL A 286 -5.21 11.33 2.78
N SER A 287 -5.98 10.40 3.37
CA SER A 287 -6.13 9.05 2.83
C SER A 287 -6.56 9.09 1.36
N ILE A 288 -6.06 8.15 0.55
CA ILE A 288 -6.47 8.01 -0.86
C ILE A 288 -7.99 7.85 -1.00
N TYR A 289 -8.64 7.29 -0.01
CA TYR A 289 -10.11 7.13 0.04
C TYR A 289 -10.83 8.14 0.96
N ALA A 290 -10.14 9.21 1.41
CA ALA A 290 -10.77 10.23 2.25
C ALA A 290 -12.04 10.84 1.63
N ASN A 291 -12.04 11.03 0.31
CA ASN A 291 -13.17 11.55 -0.44
C ASN A 291 -14.14 10.47 -0.94
N ALA A 292 -13.84 9.18 -0.71
CA ALA A 292 -14.63 8.04 -1.14
C ALA A 292 -15.41 7.34 -0.01
N LEU A 293 -15.46 7.93 1.19
CA LEU A 293 -16.09 7.31 2.36
C LEU A 293 -17.54 6.90 2.14
N SER A 294 -18.31 7.73 1.42
CA SER A 294 -19.72 7.42 1.10
C SER A 294 -19.83 6.22 0.17
N THR A 295 -18.91 6.11 -0.78
CA THR A 295 -18.87 5.01 -1.77
C THR A 295 -18.46 3.70 -1.11
N LEU A 296 -17.46 3.72 -0.22
CA LEU A 296 -17.07 2.55 0.58
C LEU A 296 -18.24 2.04 1.42
N LYS A 297 -18.96 2.95 2.09
CA LYS A 297 -20.16 2.56 2.85
C LYS A 297 -21.26 1.98 1.96
N ALA A 298 -21.48 2.54 0.76
CA ALA A 298 -22.46 2.02 -0.17
C ALA A 298 -22.09 0.62 -0.68
N LEU A 299 -20.80 0.38 -0.95
CA LEU A 299 -20.29 -0.95 -1.32
C LEU A 299 -20.57 -2.00 -0.25
N ASP A 300 -20.28 -1.72 1.03
CA ASP A 300 -20.55 -2.65 2.12
C ASP A 300 -22.06 -2.93 2.27
N ILE A 301 -22.93 -1.92 2.10
CA ILE A 301 -24.37 -2.09 2.12
C ILE A 301 -24.85 -2.96 0.94
N CYS A 302 -24.33 -2.75 -0.26
CA CYS A 302 -24.66 -3.55 -1.43
C CYS A 302 -24.22 -5.00 -1.27
N TYR A 303 -23.01 -5.20 -0.75
CA TYR A 303 -22.45 -6.52 -0.50
C TYR A 303 -23.24 -7.28 0.58
N ASP A 304 -23.56 -6.64 1.71
CA ASP A 304 -24.43 -7.22 2.73
C ASP A 304 -25.81 -7.60 2.15
N SER A 305 -26.38 -6.74 1.30
CA SER A 305 -27.65 -7.00 0.63
C SER A 305 -27.56 -8.19 -0.31
N PHE A 306 -26.45 -8.31 -1.06
CA PHE A 306 -26.20 -9.45 -1.96
C PHE A 306 -26.11 -10.78 -1.21
N ILE A 307 -25.35 -10.84 -0.10
CA ILE A 307 -25.27 -12.03 0.73
C ILE A 307 -26.65 -12.36 1.35
N ARG A 308 -27.38 -11.33 1.76
CA ARG A 308 -28.74 -11.54 2.31
C ARG A 308 -29.73 -12.02 1.28
N GLU A 309 -29.59 -11.67 0.01
CA GLU A 309 -30.43 -12.20 -1.08
C GLU A 309 -30.38 -13.73 -1.10
N PHE A 310 -29.19 -14.33 -0.99
CA PHE A 310 -29.02 -15.78 -0.89
C PHE A 310 -29.58 -16.36 0.42
N ARG A 311 -29.38 -15.66 1.55
CA ARG A 311 -29.91 -16.11 2.84
C ARG A 311 -31.43 -16.07 2.91
N LEU A 312 -32.06 -15.06 2.31
CA LEU A 312 -33.51 -14.85 2.32
C LEU A 312 -34.23 -15.54 1.14
N GLY A 313 -33.55 -15.69 0.01
CA GLY A 313 -34.03 -16.34 -1.21
C GLY A 313 -34.05 -17.86 -1.15
N LYS A 314 -33.85 -18.47 0.04
CA LYS A 314 -34.01 -19.91 0.20
C LYS A 314 -35.41 -20.32 -0.23
N LYS A 315 -35.48 -21.41 -1.00
CA LYS A 315 -36.77 -21.98 -1.43
C LYS A 315 -37.66 -22.26 -0.22
N ARG A 316 -38.87 -21.68 -0.23
CA ARG A 316 -39.87 -21.91 0.83
C ARG A 316 -41.11 -22.54 0.22
N ILE A 317 -41.42 -23.70 0.70
CA ILE A 317 -42.68 -24.39 0.33
C ILE A 317 -43.60 -24.26 1.53
N ILE A 318 -44.73 -23.59 1.33
CA ILE A 318 -45.74 -23.40 2.36
C ILE A 318 -46.67 -24.62 2.33
N VAL A 319 -46.71 -25.33 3.45
CA VAL A 319 -47.60 -26.51 3.61
C VAL A 319 -48.55 -26.28 4.77
N PRO A 320 -49.79 -26.78 4.70
CA PRO A 320 -50.75 -26.73 5.82
C PRO A 320 -50.17 -27.40 7.07
N ALA A 321 -50.47 -26.85 8.25
CA ALA A 321 -49.97 -27.36 9.53
C ALA A 321 -50.32 -28.84 9.81
N GLN A 322 -51.40 -29.31 9.20
CA GLN A 322 -51.85 -30.70 9.29
C GLN A 322 -50.91 -31.70 8.59
N CYS A 323 -50.09 -31.23 7.65
CA CYS A 323 -49.14 -32.08 6.92
C CYS A 323 -47.82 -32.28 7.70
N ILE A 324 -47.66 -31.64 8.87
CA ILE A 324 -46.42 -31.72 9.66
C ILE A 324 -46.59 -32.82 10.73
N ARG A 325 -45.61 -33.69 10.83
CA ARG A 325 -45.55 -34.69 11.89
C ARG A 325 -45.24 -34.04 13.23
N THR A 326 -46.09 -34.27 14.22
CA THR A 326 -45.89 -33.87 15.59
C THR A 326 -45.18 -35.00 16.33
N ILE A 327 -44.03 -34.73 16.91
CA ILE A 327 -43.30 -35.70 17.74
C ILE A 327 -43.40 -35.20 19.18
N ILE A 328 -43.78 -36.12 20.08
CA ILE A 328 -43.77 -35.85 21.51
C ILE A 328 -42.35 -36.14 21.99
N ASP A 329 -41.70 -35.16 22.60
CA ASP A 329 -40.38 -35.34 23.20
C ASP A 329 -40.49 -36.35 24.37
N PRO A 330 -39.85 -37.51 24.30
CA PRO A 330 -40.01 -38.57 25.31
C PRO A 330 -39.43 -38.18 26.68
N GLN A 331 -38.61 -37.13 26.76
CA GLN A 331 -37.97 -36.66 28.01
C GLN A 331 -38.76 -35.54 28.69
N THR A 332 -39.37 -34.64 27.92
CA THR A 332 -40.07 -33.45 28.47
C THR A 332 -41.59 -33.56 28.37
N GLY A 333 -42.16 -34.49 27.58
CA GLY A 333 -43.57 -34.61 27.32
C GLY A 333 -44.16 -33.47 26.48
N GLU A 334 -43.34 -32.52 26.02
CA GLU A 334 -43.78 -31.42 25.19
C GLU A 334 -44.00 -31.86 23.74
N MET A 335 -45.12 -31.41 23.15
CA MET A 335 -45.35 -31.55 21.73
C MET A 335 -44.47 -30.57 20.97
N ARG A 336 -43.41 -31.08 20.36
CA ARG A 336 -42.57 -30.28 19.45
C ARG A 336 -42.93 -30.63 18.00
N ARG A 337 -43.20 -29.59 17.23
CA ARG A 337 -43.35 -29.70 15.79
C ARG A 337 -41.95 -29.52 15.22
N TYR A 338 -41.35 -30.60 14.72
CA TYR A 338 -40.03 -30.54 14.10
C TYR A 338 -40.17 -30.47 12.57
N PHE A 339 -39.47 -29.50 12.01
CA PHE A 339 -38.90 -29.66 10.68
C PHE A 339 -37.63 -30.46 10.81
N ASP A 340 -37.45 -31.49 10.01
CA ASP A 340 -36.18 -32.14 9.89
C ASP A 340 -35.19 -31.12 9.32
N ALA A 341 -34.04 -30.93 9.99
CA ALA A 341 -33.00 -29.99 9.54
C ALA A 341 -32.40 -30.38 8.17
N SER A 342 -32.66 -31.63 7.73
CA SER A 342 -32.37 -32.11 6.38
C SER A 342 -33.41 -31.68 5.33
N ASP A 343 -34.63 -31.26 5.76
CA ASP A 343 -35.69 -30.77 4.87
C ASP A 343 -35.72 -29.24 4.86
N GLU A 344 -34.75 -28.60 4.25
CA GLU A 344 -34.60 -27.13 4.23
C GLU A 344 -35.73 -26.37 3.50
N ALA A 345 -36.79 -27.03 3.06
CA ALA A 345 -37.70 -26.49 2.04
C ALA A 345 -39.11 -26.13 2.48
N TYR A 346 -39.55 -26.41 3.72
CA TYR A 346 -40.98 -26.34 4.09
C TYR A 346 -41.25 -25.42 5.28
N GLU A 347 -42.25 -24.53 5.15
CA GLU A 347 -42.76 -23.70 6.24
C GLU A 347 -44.28 -23.98 6.40
N ALA A 348 -44.73 -24.31 7.61
CA ALA A 348 -46.14 -24.62 7.86
C ALA A 348 -46.91 -23.39 8.34
N LEU A 349 -48.01 -23.10 7.68
CA LEU A 349 -48.97 -22.09 8.09
C LEU A 349 -50.26 -22.77 8.60
N SER A 350 -50.81 -22.29 9.72
CA SER A 350 -52.09 -22.73 10.24
C SER A 350 -53.20 -22.04 9.43
N THR A 351 -54.07 -22.82 8.78
CA THR A 351 -55.24 -22.32 8.05
C THR A 351 -56.52 -22.87 8.68
N ASP A 352 -57.49 -21.98 8.90
CA ASP A 352 -58.75 -22.32 9.55
C ASP A 352 -59.80 -22.98 8.62
N SER A 353 -59.49 -23.20 7.34
CA SER A 353 -60.42 -23.75 6.35
C SER A 353 -59.91 -25.01 5.65
N PRO A 354 -60.63 -26.11 5.63
CA PRO A 354 -60.26 -27.38 4.97
C PRO A 354 -60.11 -27.29 3.46
N ASP A 355 -60.76 -26.32 2.80
CA ASP A 355 -60.73 -26.15 1.34
C ASP A 355 -59.46 -25.40 0.82
N SER A 356 -58.58 -24.96 1.71
CA SER A 356 -57.37 -24.21 1.35
C SER A 356 -56.05 -25.03 1.41
N LEU A 357 -56.16 -26.35 1.35
CA LEU A 357 -55.03 -27.28 1.31
C LEU A 357 -54.24 -27.16 -0.03
N LYS A 358 -53.69 -25.99 -0.31
CA LYS A 358 -52.78 -25.80 -1.45
C LYS A 358 -51.34 -25.70 -0.94
N ILE A 359 -50.48 -26.60 -1.40
CA ILE A 359 -49.05 -26.46 -1.29
C ILE A 359 -48.65 -25.29 -2.22
N GLN A 360 -48.09 -24.25 -1.67
CA GLN A 360 -47.66 -23.11 -2.43
C GLN A 360 -46.12 -23.09 -2.48
N ASP A 361 -45.57 -23.21 -3.67
CA ASP A 361 -44.16 -22.97 -3.92
C ASP A 361 -43.93 -21.45 -3.98
N ASN A 362 -43.20 -20.93 -3.04
CA ASN A 362 -42.83 -19.50 -2.97
C ASN A 362 -41.33 -19.33 -3.29
N SER A 363 -40.92 -19.88 -4.43
CA SER A 363 -39.56 -19.68 -4.93
C SER A 363 -39.44 -18.28 -5.52
N ILE A 364 -38.52 -17.51 -5.01
CA ILE A 364 -38.19 -16.17 -5.50
C ILE A 364 -36.96 -16.30 -6.39
N GLU A 365 -37.00 -15.71 -7.56
CA GLU A 365 -35.81 -15.57 -8.41
C GLU A 365 -34.79 -14.66 -7.74
N LEU A 366 -33.54 -15.12 -7.67
CA LEU A 366 -32.46 -14.37 -7.05
C LEU A 366 -31.98 -13.26 -8.01
N ARG A 367 -31.91 -12.04 -7.52
CA ARG A 367 -31.49 -10.84 -8.29
C ARG A 367 -29.98 -10.69 -8.34
N VAL A 368 -29.27 -11.73 -8.80
CA VAL A 368 -27.79 -11.76 -8.82
C VAL A 368 -27.24 -10.67 -9.74
N ASP A 369 -27.77 -10.58 -10.96
CA ASP A 369 -27.28 -9.62 -11.98
C ASP A 369 -27.46 -8.17 -11.54
N GLU A 370 -28.56 -7.82 -10.86
CA GLU A 370 -28.79 -6.47 -10.37
C GLU A 370 -27.82 -6.09 -9.25
N HIS A 371 -27.52 -7.01 -8.36
CA HIS A 371 -26.52 -6.82 -7.30
C HIS A 371 -25.13 -6.66 -7.88
N GLU A 372 -24.76 -7.51 -8.84
CA GLU A 372 -23.47 -7.45 -9.52
C GLU A 372 -23.28 -6.13 -10.26
N ARG A 373 -24.29 -5.69 -11.03
CA ARG A 373 -24.26 -4.38 -11.72
C ARG A 373 -24.15 -3.22 -10.75
N ALA A 374 -24.86 -3.26 -9.61
CA ALA A 374 -24.78 -2.21 -8.60
C ALA A 374 -23.39 -2.13 -7.96
N ILE A 375 -22.79 -3.27 -7.58
CA ILE A 375 -21.45 -3.34 -7.00
C ILE A 375 -20.43 -2.84 -8.02
N ASN A 376 -20.48 -3.29 -9.28
CA ASN A 376 -19.57 -2.84 -10.34
C ASN A 376 -19.69 -1.33 -10.62
N ALA A 377 -20.90 -0.75 -10.55
CA ALA A 377 -21.10 0.69 -10.69
C ALA A 377 -20.41 1.46 -9.54
N PHE A 378 -20.56 1.00 -8.29
CA PHE A 378 -19.88 1.64 -7.15
C PHE A 378 -18.36 1.43 -7.16
N LEU A 379 -17.86 0.27 -7.60
CA LEU A 379 -16.43 0.05 -7.81
C LEU A 379 -15.85 1.00 -8.86
N SER A 380 -16.56 1.25 -9.96
CA SER A 380 -16.16 2.21 -10.99
C SER A 380 -16.09 3.64 -10.45
N ILE A 381 -17.06 4.06 -9.61
CA ILE A 381 -17.05 5.35 -8.93
C ILE A 381 -15.87 5.42 -7.95
N LEU A 382 -15.62 4.35 -7.20
CA LEU A 382 -14.48 4.27 -6.29
C LEU A 382 -13.16 4.45 -7.05
N CYS A 383 -12.94 3.73 -8.15
CA CYS A 383 -11.77 3.90 -9.02
C CYS A 383 -11.57 5.37 -9.40
N LEU A 384 -12.64 6.05 -9.81
CA LEU A 384 -12.57 7.48 -10.14
C LEU A 384 -12.12 8.34 -8.96
N GLN A 385 -12.61 8.07 -7.75
CA GLN A 385 -12.35 8.85 -6.54
C GLN A 385 -10.95 8.64 -5.97
N VAL A 386 -10.42 7.40 -6.07
CA VAL A 386 -9.10 7.04 -5.51
C VAL A 386 -7.95 7.17 -6.52
N GLY A 387 -8.25 7.53 -7.77
CA GLY A 387 -7.24 7.81 -8.79
C GLY A 387 -6.89 6.62 -9.68
N PHE A 388 -7.64 5.54 -9.64
CA PHE A 388 -7.53 4.43 -10.60
C PHE A 388 -8.32 4.71 -11.87
N SER A 389 -7.97 4.02 -12.92
CA SER A 389 -8.75 3.96 -14.16
C SER A 389 -10.05 3.17 -13.96
N ALA A 390 -11.07 3.47 -14.71
CA ALA A 390 -12.33 2.76 -14.63
C ALA A 390 -12.12 1.28 -15.01
N GLY A 391 -12.76 0.36 -14.27
CA GLY A 391 -12.63 -1.09 -14.53
C GLY A 391 -11.39 -1.76 -13.92
N THR A 392 -10.54 -1.05 -13.16
CA THR A 392 -9.44 -1.68 -12.41
C THR A 392 -9.97 -2.67 -11.39
N PHE A 393 -11.04 -2.32 -10.68
CA PHE A 393 -11.76 -3.21 -9.78
C PHE A 393 -13.12 -3.54 -10.39
N THR A 394 -13.32 -4.77 -10.80
CA THR A 394 -14.59 -5.26 -11.37
C THR A 394 -14.74 -6.75 -11.12
N PHE A 395 -15.99 -7.21 -10.97
CA PHE A 395 -16.33 -8.62 -10.97
C PHE A 395 -16.42 -9.20 -12.39
N ASP A 396 -16.65 -8.34 -13.38
CA ASP A 396 -16.81 -8.75 -14.76
C ASP A 396 -15.46 -8.69 -15.48
N ARG A 397 -14.96 -9.81 -15.93
CA ARG A 397 -13.78 -9.85 -16.79
C ARG A 397 -14.24 -9.50 -18.20
N ALA A 398 -13.90 -8.31 -18.64
CA ALA A 398 -14.06 -7.93 -20.04
C ALA A 398 -13.30 -8.93 -20.93
N THR A 399 -14.04 -9.83 -21.57
CA THR A 399 -13.55 -10.85 -22.50
C THR A 399 -13.41 -10.23 -23.89
N GLY A 400 -12.55 -9.21 -24.05
CA GLY A 400 -12.21 -8.62 -25.32
C GLY A 400 -10.71 -8.58 -25.50
N LEU A 401 -10.21 -8.99 -26.68
CA LEU A 401 -8.82 -8.73 -27.09
C LEU A 401 -8.68 -7.21 -27.24
N LYS A 402 -8.00 -6.56 -26.28
CA LYS A 402 -7.66 -5.13 -26.36
C LYS A 402 -6.26 -4.99 -26.95
N THR A 403 -6.05 -3.97 -27.75
CA THR A 403 -4.71 -3.61 -28.24
C THR A 403 -3.88 -3.00 -27.10
N ALA A 404 -2.56 -3.16 -27.15
CA ALA A 404 -1.65 -2.58 -26.16
C ALA A 404 -1.87 -1.06 -25.98
N THR A 405 -2.12 -0.33 -27.08
CA THR A 405 -2.38 1.11 -27.05
C THR A 405 -3.69 1.45 -26.32
N GLU A 406 -4.73 0.64 -26.45
CA GLU A 406 -6.00 0.83 -25.73
C GLU A 406 -5.79 0.60 -24.23
N VAL A 407 -5.04 -0.45 -23.84
CA VAL A 407 -4.72 -0.75 -22.43
C VAL A 407 -3.92 0.41 -21.79
N ILE A 408 -2.91 0.95 -22.49
CA ILE A 408 -2.12 2.09 -22.02
C ILE A 408 -3.01 3.35 -21.89
N SER A 409 -3.86 3.62 -22.86
CA SER A 409 -4.79 4.76 -22.82
C SER A 409 -5.79 4.63 -21.67
N GLU A 410 -6.36 3.46 -21.47
CA GLU A 410 -7.28 3.17 -20.36
C GLU A 410 -6.60 3.33 -19.00
N ASN A 411 -5.34 2.91 -18.85
CA ASN A 411 -4.60 2.97 -17.59
C ASN A 411 -3.89 4.30 -17.33
N SER A 412 -4.01 5.29 -18.24
CA SER A 412 -3.28 6.56 -18.14
C SER A 412 -3.53 7.33 -16.83
N LYS A 413 -4.75 7.21 -16.26
CA LYS A 413 -5.09 7.86 -14.99
C LYS A 413 -4.38 7.20 -13.82
N THR A 414 -4.41 5.86 -13.73
CA THR A 414 -3.68 5.08 -12.73
C THR A 414 -2.20 5.39 -12.78
N TYR A 415 -1.61 5.45 -13.97
CA TYR A 415 -0.21 5.81 -14.18
C TYR A 415 0.14 7.18 -13.59
N LYS A 416 -0.65 8.22 -13.90
CA LYS A 416 -0.44 9.58 -13.35
C LYS A 416 -0.52 9.60 -11.83
N THR A 417 -1.46 8.84 -11.25
CA THR A 417 -1.61 8.72 -9.80
C THR A 417 -0.39 8.06 -9.17
N ILE A 418 0.09 6.95 -9.75
CA ILE A 418 1.29 6.25 -9.29
C ILE A 418 2.51 7.19 -9.33
N LYS A 419 2.75 7.87 -10.46
CA LYS A 419 3.89 8.81 -10.60
C LYS A 419 3.84 9.95 -9.58
N GLY A 420 2.65 10.44 -9.25
CA GLY A 420 2.48 11.44 -8.18
C GLY A 420 2.92 10.91 -6.82
N HIS A 421 2.55 9.67 -6.47
CA HIS A 421 2.96 9.03 -5.22
C HIS A 421 4.44 8.65 -5.23
N GLN A 422 4.98 8.14 -6.33
CA GLN A 422 6.40 7.84 -6.49
C GLN A 422 7.28 9.07 -6.23
N LEU A 423 6.84 10.27 -6.64
CA LEU A 423 7.57 11.51 -6.35
C LEU A 423 7.67 11.77 -4.85
N GLN A 424 6.58 11.57 -4.09
CA GLN A 424 6.59 11.74 -2.63
C GLN A 424 7.51 10.72 -1.94
N VAL A 425 7.45 9.47 -2.38
CA VAL A 425 8.32 8.39 -1.89
C VAL A 425 9.78 8.68 -2.20
N LYS A 426 10.10 9.12 -3.42
CA LYS A 426 11.47 9.52 -3.83
C LYS A 426 12.04 10.59 -2.91
N MET A 427 11.27 11.64 -2.63
CA MET A 427 11.69 12.73 -1.75
C MET A 427 11.96 12.23 -0.32
N ALA A 428 11.13 11.33 0.19
CA ALA A 428 11.31 10.75 1.51
C ALA A 428 12.55 9.87 1.60
N ILE A 429 12.80 9.03 0.59
CA ILE A 429 13.98 8.16 0.54
C ILE A 429 15.25 9.01 0.46
N ALA A 430 15.30 10.03 -0.38
CA ALA A 430 16.44 10.93 -0.44
C ALA A 430 16.73 11.58 0.93
N LYS A 431 15.69 12.10 1.59
CA LYS A 431 15.84 12.74 2.90
C LYS A 431 16.28 11.77 4.00
N ILE A 432 15.81 10.52 3.99
CA ILE A 432 16.25 9.54 5.00
C ILE A 432 17.68 9.06 4.75
N ILE A 433 18.12 9.00 3.49
CA ILE A 433 19.51 8.71 3.16
C ILE A 433 20.41 9.85 3.63
N ASP A 434 20.02 11.11 3.43
CA ASP A 434 20.74 12.26 3.98
C ASP A 434 20.88 12.14 5.51
N ALA A 435 19.81 11.74 6.22
CA ALA A 435 19.85 11.51 7.66
C ALA A 435 20.82 10.37 8.03
N ILE A 436 20.82 9.25 7.29
CA ILE A 436 21.75 8.13 7.50
C ILE A 436 23.20 8.59 7.36
N VAL A 437 23.52 9.29 6.27
CA VAL A 437 24.90 9.76 6.01
C VAL A 437 25.35 10.80 7.05
N GLN A 438 24.45 11.67 7.50
CA GLN A 438 24.75 12.65 8.54
C GLN A 438 24.97 12.00 9.91
N ILE A 439 24.15 11.02 10.30
CA ILE A 439 24.37 10.24 11.51
C ILE A 439 25.72 9.52 11.44
N ALA A 440 26.01 8.84 10.32
CA ALA A 440 27.28 8.14 10.15
C ALA A 440 28.48 9.08 10.23
N SER A 441 28.37 10.30 9.70
CA SER A 441 29.38 11.34 9.76
C SER A 441 29.56 11.88 11.18
N LEU A 442 28.49 12.03 11.94
CA LEU A 442 28.49 12.52 13.33
C LEU A 442 29.20 11.54 14.27
N TYR A 443 28.99 10.24 14.07
CA TYR A 443 29.60 9.17 14.86
C TYR A 443 30.92 8.65 14.26
N ASP A 444 31.51 9.34 13.28
CA ASP A 444 32.76 9.00 12.59
C ASP A 444 32.83 7.53 12.15
N MET A 445 31.72 7.03 11.60
CA MET A 445 31.61 5.64 11.15
C MET A 445 32.53 5.36 9.98
N LYS A 446 33.03 4.11 9.91
CA LYS A 446 33.90 3.63 8.83
C LYS A 446 33.24 2.46 8.10
N TRP A 447 33.45 2.39 6.79
CA TRP A 447 33.01 1.30 5.94
C TRP A 447 34.18 0.83 5.06
N ASN A 448 34.55 -0.44 5.15
CA ASN A 448 35.66 -1.04 4.39
C ASN A 448 36.95 -0.19 4.43
N GLY A 449 37.24 0.45 5.59
CA GLY A 449 38.38 1.32 5.75
C GLY A 449 38.19 2.79 5.34
N TYR A 450 37.09 3.13 4.67
CA TYR A 450 36.74 4.50 4.30
C TYR A 450 36.00 5.20 5.46
N SER A 451 36.35 6.46 5.74
CA SER A 451 35.59 7.31 6.67
C SER A 451 34.35 7.86 5.95
N ILE A 452 33.17 7.58 6.46
CA ILE A 452 31.90 8.08 5.88
C ILE A 452 31.88 9.62 5.93
N LYS A 453 32.44 10.23 6.97
CA LYS A 453 32.55 11.68 7.08
C LYS A 453 33.39 12.28 5.92
N ALA A 454 34.50 11.64 5.55
CA ALA A 454 35.34 12.07 4.44
C ALA A 454 34.63 11.88 3.09
N LEU A 455 33.86 10.78 2.92
CA LEU A 455 33.04 10.56 1.73
C LEU A 455 31.92 11.60 1.65
N ALA A 456 31.22 11.84 2.73
CA ALA A 456 30.12 12.81 2.78
C ALA A 456 30.56 14.24 2.42
N SER A 457 31.81 14.62 2.74
CA SER A 457 32.33 15.95 2.38
C SER A 457 32.44 16.20 0.87
N ARG A 458 32.42 15.15 0.05
CA ARG A 458 32.45 15.25 -1.43
C ARG A 458 31.09 15.53 -2.05
N GLY A 459 30.02 15.44 -1.23
CA GLY A 459 28.64 15.47 -1.70
C GLY A 459 28.19 14.13 -2.28
N TRP A 460 26.91 13.96 -2.42
CA TRP A 460 26.28 12.78 -3.04
C TRP A 460 24.95 13.17 -3.67
N GLU A 461 24.49 12.36 -4.61
CA GLU A 461 23.16 12.44 -5.21
C GLU A 461 22.42 11.12 -5.01
N THR A 462 21.18 11.20 -4.55
CA THR A 462 20.33 10.02 -4.38
C THR A 462 19.39 9.87 -5.56
N LYS A 463 19.46 8.74 -6.25
CA LYS A 463 18.58 8.36 -7.34
C LYS A 463 17.74 7.16 -6.93
N VAL A 464 16.41 7.29 -6.99
CA VAL A 464 15.48 6.17 -6.79
C VAL A 464 14.94 5.76 -8.14
N VAL A 465 15.11 4.49 -8.48
CA VAL A 465 14.59 3.86 -9.68
C VAL A 465 13.37 3.03 -9.29
N PHE A 466 12.24 3.34 -9.88
CA PHE A 466 10.99 2.60 -9.68
C PHE A 466 10.79 1.62 -10.83
N ASP A 467 10.19 0.49 -10.50
CA ASP A 467 9.80 -0.49 -11.50
C ASP A 467 8.57 0.02 -12.27
N ASP A 468 8.78 0.39 -13.51
CA ASP A 468 7.73 0.83 -14.43
C ASP A 468 7.28 -0.31 -15.38
N SER A 469 7.78 -1.53 -15.22
CA SER A 469 7.54 -2.67 -16.12
C SER A 469 6.06 -3.09 -16.18
N ILE A 470 5.34 -2.94 -15.09
CA ILE A 470 3.90 -3.24 -15.00
C ILE A 470 3.06 -2.21 -15.78
N LEU A 471 3.60 -1.02 -15.98
CA LEU A 471 2.88 0.14 -16.52
C LEU A 471 3.17 0.39 -18.01
N GLN A 472 4.27 -0.15 -18.51
CA GLN A 472 4.68 -0.02 -19.90
C GLN A 472 4.64 -1.41 -20.57
N ASP A 473 3.99 -1.47 -21.72
CA ASP A 473 4.06 -2.67 -22.55
C ASP A 473 5.54 -2.92 -22.91
N ARG A 474 6.07 -4.06 -22.43
CA ARG A 474 7.46 -4.48 -22.67
C ARG A 474 7.81 -4.42 -24.16
N GLN A 475 6.85 -4.76 -25.02
CA GLN A 475 7.04 -4.71 -26.47
C GLN A 475 7.21 -3.28 -27.00
N THR A 476 6.43 -2.33 -26.48
CA THR A 476 6.54 -0.90 -26.83
C THR A 476 7.88 -0.33 -26.39
N ASN A 477 8.34 -0.66 -25.18
CA ASN A 477 9.64 -0.24 -24.66
C ASN A 477 10.82 -0.81 -25.47
N ILE A 478 10.72 -2.07 -25.89
CA ILE A 478 11.73 -2.71 -26.75
C ILE A 478 11.74 -2.04 -28.12
N ASN A 479 10.57 -1.79 -28.71
CA ASN A 479 10.46 -1.15 -30.03
C ASN A 479 10.99 0.29 -30.03
N GLU A 480 10.70 1.07 -28.99
CA GLU A 480 11.30 2.41 -28.82
C GLU A 480 12.83 2.32 -28.68
N GLY A 481 13.33 1.37 -27.90
CA GLY A 481 14.76 1.16 -27.74
C GLY A 481 15.46 0.80 -29.04
N ILE A 482 14.85 -0.07 -29.86
CA ILE A 482 15.33 -0.44 -31.20
C ILE A 482 15.36 0.80 -32.12
N LEU A 483 14.32 1.63 -32.09
CA LEU A 483 14.27 2.88 -32.84
C LEU A 483 15.36 3.87 -32.40
N LEU A 484 15.60 3.99 -31.09
CA LEU A 484 16.67 4.85 -30.55
C LEU A 484 18.07 4.37 -30.93
N ILE A 485 18.30 3.04 -30.94
CA ILE A 485 19.55 2.45 -31.44
C ILE A 485 19.70 2.71 -32.94
N GLY A 486 18.63 2.47 -33.73
CA GLY A 486 18.65 2.67 -35.18
C GLY A 486 18.92 4.11 -35.58
N ASN A 487 18.50 5.08 -34.76
CA ASN A 487 18.78 6.51 -34.95
C ASN A 487 20.09 7.00 -34.29
N GLY A 488 20.88 6.10 -33.69
CA GLY A 488 22.15 6.44 -33.03
C GLY A 488 22.00 7.27 -31.73
N LEU A 489 20.83 7.29 -31.13
CA LEU A 489 20.52 8.07 -29.92
C LEU A 489 20.73 7.27 -28.62
N MET A 490 20.87 5.93 -28.73
CA MET A 490 21.10 5.04 -27.60
C MET A 490 22.16 3.98 -27.97
N SER A 491 23.09 3.68 -27.06
CA SER A 491 24.04 2.59 -27.26
C SER A 491 23.39 1.22 -27.03
N LYS A 492 23.87 0.17 -27.70
CA LYS A 492 23.39 -1.21 -27.51
C LYS A 492 23.54 -1.66 -26.05
N LYS A 493 24.66 -1.34 -25.38
CA LYS A 493 24.89 -1.62 -23.97
C LYS A 493 23.80 -0.99 -23.09
N ARG A 494 23.52 0.30 -23.29
CA ARG A 494 22.51 1.00 -22.51
C ARG A 494 21.08 0.44 -22.73
N PHE A 495 20.79 0.03 -23.95
CA PHE A 495 19.53 -0.64 -24.27
C PHE A 495 19.36 -1.96 -23.51
N MET A 496 20.42 -2.79 -23.46
CA MET A 496 20.41 -4.05 -22.74
C MET A 496 20.17 -3.84 -21.25
N VAL A 497 20.84 -2.86 -20.64
CA VAL A 497 20.68 -2.53 -19.23
C VAL A 497 19.31 -1.91 -18.95
N GLU A 498 18.92 -0.84 -19.66
CA GLU A 498 17.71 -0.06 -19.33
C GLU A 498 16.40 -0.70 -19.82
N LYS A 499 16.42 -1.46 -20.92
CA LYS A 499 15.20 -1.98 -21.56
C LYS A 499 15.04 -3.49 -21.46
N LEU A 500 16.14 -4.24 -21.38
CA LEU A 500 16.10 -5.70 -21.28
C LEU A 500 16.37 -6.21 -19.86
N GLY A 501 16.92 -5.34 -18.95
CA GLY A 501 17.16 -5.69 -17.54
C GLY A 501 18.46 -6.46 -17.28
N TYR A 502 19.44 -6.41 -18.21
CA TYR A 502 20.76 -6.99 -18.00
C TYR A 502 21.57 -6.14 -17.00
N THR A 503 22.44 -6.79 -16.23
CA THR A 503 23.48 -6.07 -15.48
C THR A 503 24.51 -5.47 -16.46
N GLU A 504 25.28 -4.49 -16.02
CA GLU A 504 26.32 -3.90 -16.88
C GLU A 504 27.36 -4.92 -17.37
N GLU A 505 27.70 -5.88 -16.49
CA GLU A 505 28.64 -6.96 -16.80
C GLU A 505 28.05 -7.96 -17.80
N GLU A 506 26.82 -8.39 -17.62
CA GLU A 506 26.10 -9.26 -18.56
C GLU A 506 25.93 -8.59 -19.93
N ALA A 507 25.55 -7.30 -19.95
CA ALA A 507 25.42 -6.54 -21.20
C ALA A 507 26.74 -6.43 -21.99
N VAL A 508 27.89 -6.34 -21.30
CA VAL A 508 29.20 -6.32 -21.95
C VAL A 508 29.55 -7.72 -22.46
N GLN A 509 29.29 -8.78 -21.70
CA GLN A 509 29.52 -10.16 -22.13
C GLN A 509 28.69 -10.50 -23.36
N GLU A 510 27.42 -10.19 -23.36
CA GLU A 510 26.50 -10.42 -24.47
C GLU A 510 26.93 -9.67 -25.74
N LEU A 511 27.39 -8.42 -25.60
CA LEU A 511 27.91 -7.64 -26.74
C LEU A 511 29.15 -8.27 -27.32
N VAL A 512 30.04 -8.83 -26.50
CA VAL A 512 31.24 -9.55 -26.97
C VAL A 512 30.86 -10.86 -27.68
N GLU A 513 29.82 -11.57 -27.22
CA GLU A 513 29.34 -12.79 -27.90
C GLU A 513 28.69 -12.44 -29.24
N ILE A 514 27.86 -11.41 -29.32
CA ILE A 514 27.27 -10.93 -30.58
C ILE A 514 28.35 -10.49 -31.57
N GLU A 515 29.43 -9.88 -31.11
CA GLU A 515 30.54 -9.47 -31.96
C GLU A 515 31.34 -10.66 -32.50
N LYS A 516 31.52 -11.70 -31.69
CA LYS A 516 32.11 -12.98 -32.12
C LYS A 516 31.23 -13.71 -33.15
N GLU A 517 29.94 -13.79 -32.90
CA GLU A 517 28.99 -14.41 -33.84
C GLU A 517 28.97 -13.67 -35.19
N SER A 518 28.99 -12.35 -35.15
CA SER A 518 29.02 -11.54 -36.38
C SER A 518 30.34 -11.69 -37.16
N SER A 519 31.48 -11.87 -36.48
CA SER A 519 32.76 -12.11 -37.12
C SER A 519 32.82 -13.51 -37.75
N ILE A 520 32.30 -14.54 -37.05
CA ILE A 520 32.22 -15.92 -37.58
C ILE A 520 31.31 -15.97 -38.81
N SER A 521 30.20 -15.24 -38.81
CA SER A 521 29.29 -15.20 -39.97
C SER A 521 29.91 -14.47 -41.15
N ALA A 522 30.72 -13.43 -40.95
CA ALA A 522 31.46 -12.73 -42.00
C ALA A 522 32.54 -13.66 -42.60
N ASP A 523 33.30 -14.36 -41.77
CA ASP A 523 34.29 -15.33 -42.23
C ASP A 523 33.65 -16.48 -43.03
N MET A 524 32.46 -16.95 -42.64
CA MET A 524 31.72 -17.97 -43.39
C MET A 524 31.20 -17.46 -44.74
N VAL A 525 30.80 -16.21 -44.85
CA VAL A 525 30.38 -15.59 -46.10
C VAL A 525 31.58 -15.41 -47.03
N ASP A 526 32.73 -14.94 -46.53
CA ASP A 526 33.96 -14.79 -47.29
C ASP A 526 34.48 -16.17 -47.80
N MET A 527 34.40 -17.22 -46.95
CA MET A 527 34.73 -18.59 -47.37
C MET A 527 33.76 -19.12 -48.45
N ALA A 528 32.48 -18.81 -48.33
CA ALA A 528 31.49 -19.22 -49.33
C ALA A 528 31.67 -18.46 -50.68
N GLU A 529 32.03 -17.17 -50.65
CA GLU A 529 32.36 -16.39 -51.85
C GLU A 529 33.66 -16.86 -52.48
N GLN A 530 34.69 -17.21 -51.72
CA GLN A 530 35.93 -17.81 -52.24
C GLN A 530 35.68 -19.19 -52.83
N ALA A 531 34.89 -20.05 -52.19
CA ALA A 531 34.52 -21.35 -52.74
C ALA A 531 33.68 -21.22 -54.03
N GLY A 532 32.80 -20.20 -54.12
CA GLY A 532 32.02 -19.87 -55.31
C GLY A 532 32.90 -19.37 -56.47
N GLN A 533 33.96 -18.61 -56.19
CA GLN A 533 34.94 -18.15 -57.19
C GLN A 533 35.85 -19.28 -57.66
N GLU A 534 36.27 -20.19 -56.80
CA GLU A 534 37.01 -21.38 -57.18
C GLU A 534 36.16 -22.36 -58.00
N ALA A 535 34.90 -22.53 -57.69
CA ALA A 535 33.97 -23.35 -58.50
C ALA A 535 33.74 -22.79 -59.91
N ASN A 536 33.68 -21.46 -60.05
CA ASN A 536 33.58 -20.82 -61.38
C ASN A 536 34.89 -20.81 -62.19
N ALA A 537 36.04 -21.00 -61.54
CA ALA A 537 37.34 -21.10 -62.24
C ALA A 537 37.62 -22.48 -62.85
N ILE A 538 36.87 -23.50 -62.46
CA ILE A 538 37.12 -24.89 -62.89
C ILE A 538 36.34 -25.30 -64.16
N ASN A 539 35.32 -24.50 -64.61
CA ASN A 539 34.55 -24.89 -65.80
C ASN A 539 34.13 -23.73 -66.71
N PRO A 540 35.00 -23.25 -67.63
CA PRO A 540 34.66 -22.14 -68.53
C PRO A 540 33.90 -22.53 -69.80
N ASN A 541 33.46 -23.77 -70.02
CA ASN A 541 32.80 -24.23 -71.26
C ASN A 541 31.71 -25.27 -70.99
N GLU A 542 30.50 -24.82 -70.64
CA GLU A 542 29.27 -25.53 -70.92
C GLU A 542 28.11 -24.57 -70.92
N GLU A 543 27.54 -24.25 -72.08
CA GLU A 543 26.26 -23.58 -72.23
C GLU A 543 25.12 -24.48 -71.74
N PRO A 544 24.16 -24.06 -70.97
CA PRO A 544 22.99 -24.84 -70.63
C PRO A 544 21.96 -24.78 -71.78
N GLU A 545 21.62 -25.93 -72.34
CA GLU A 545 20.44 -26.16 -73.17
C GLU A 545 19.16 -25.83 -72.40
N ALA A 546 18.35 -25.02 -73.03
CA ALA A 546 16.99 -24.73 -72.60
C ALA A 546 16.08 -25.94 -72.72
N LYS A 547 15.41 -26.32 -71.67
CA LYS A 547 14.19 -27.13 -71.74
C LYS A 547 13.02 -26.33 -71.25
N GLU A 548 12.17 -25.98 -72.22
CA GLU A 548 10.75 -25.68 -72.04
C GLU A 548 10.03 -26.95 -71.56
N GLU A 549 9.21 -26.87 -70.52
CA GLU A 549 8.03 -27.73 -70.29
C GLU A 549 7.14 -27.02 -69.30
N ASP A 550 6.06 -26.46 -69.82
CA ASP A 550 4.65 -26.71 -69.67
C ASP A 550 3.99 -26.29 -68.33
N GLU A 551 3.20 -25.25 -68.52
CA GLU A 551 2.02 -24.92 -67.69
C GLU A 551 1.02 -26.09 -67.72
N GLU A 552 0.56 -26.53 -66.57
CA GLU A 552 -0.83 -27.00 -66.45
C GLU A 552 -1.43 -26.63 -65.09
N ALA A 553 -2.56 -26.02 -65.24
CA ALA A 553 -3.47 -25.55 -64.19
C ALA A 553 -4.12 -26.73 -63.45
N ALA A 554 -4.43 -26.55 -62.19
CA ALA A 554 -5.61 -27.13 -61.58
C ALA A 554 -6.11 -26.24 -60.43
N GLU A 555 -7.21 -25.55 -60.70
CA GLU A 555 -8.21 -25.18 -59.72
C GLU A 555 -8.78 -26.42 -59.05
N ASP A 556 -9.10 -26.40 -57.77
CA ASP A 556 -10.41 -26.50 -57.16
C ASP A 556 -10.39 -27.09 -55.74
N GLU A 557 -11.28 -26.51 -54.91
CA GLU A 557 -12.04 -27.05 -53.77
C GLU A 557 -11.30 -27.43 -52.45
N SER A 558 -11.49 -26.69 -51.40
CA SER A 558 -12.59 -26.65 -50.37
C SER A 558 -12.21 -25.74 -49.22
#